data_635f3d566342b6b91adea7b464540a9b
#
_entry.id   635f3d566342b6b91adea7b464540a9b
#
_cell.length_a   1.000
_cell.length_b   1.000
_cell.length_c   1.000
_cell.angle_alpha   90.00
_cell.angle_beta   90.00
_cell.angle_gamma   90.00
#
_symmetry.space_group_name_H-M   'P 1'
#
loop_
_entity.id
_entity.type
_entity.pdbx_description
1 polymer ?
#
loop_
_entity_poly.entity_id
_entity_poly.type
_entity_poly.pdbx_seq_one_letter_code
_entity_poly.pdbx_strand_id
1 'polypeptide(L)'
;MDKQLVVFEDKQIRRVWDELREVWYFSVIDVVKTLTGSSIPKRYWADLKRKLHTEGSQVYERIVQLKLMAPDGKKYSTDCADSETLFRLIQTVPSHKAEPFKLWLAKVGHERIQEIADPERSINRGRTNWQKLGRSEKWIQQRMMGQEIRNKLTDYWKYHEITKEQEYAILTNIIHSEWAEVTVKQHKEIKGLKSQNLRDHMTDAELIFTALAELSTREVAQSEKATGMEENAEAGRVGGRIAKDARVALESKTGKKVVSPINYLSHSQTKKIK
;
A
#
# COMPACT_ATOMS: atom_id res chain seq x y z
N MET A 1 -1.19 -10.74 8.33
CA MET A 1 -0.25 -11.25 7.32
C MET A 1 -0.81 -10.87 5.98
N ASP A 2 -0.08 -10.05 5.28
CA ASP A 2 -0.46 -9.68 3.93
C ASP A 2 -0.35 -10.93 3.05
N LYS A 3 -1.49 -11.48 2.63
CA LYS A 3 -1.56 -12.69 1.80
C LYS A 3 -1.01 -12.49 0.37
N GLN A 4 -0.43 -11.33 0.08
CA GLN A 4 0.11 -11.02 -1.24
C GLN A 4 1.39 -11.80 -1.58
N LEU A 5 2.04 -12.42 -0.59
CA LEU A 5 3.16 -13.35 -0.79
C LEU A 5 2.78 -14.77 -0.36
N VAL A 6 1.65 -15.26 -0.85
CA VAL A 6 1.12 -16.61 -0.57
C VAL A 6 2.15 -17.73 -0.83
N VAL A 7 3.08 -17.52 -1.75
CA VAL A 7 4.15 -18.49 -2.07
C VAL A 7 5.19 -18.59 -0.96
N PHE A 8 5.24 -17.62 -0.04
CA PHE A 8 6.22 -17.58 1.04
C PHE A 8 5.60 -17.69 2.44
N GLU A 9 4.29 -17.89 2.57
CA GLU A 9 3.58 -17.91 3.87
C GLU A 9 4.12 -18.94 4.85
N ASP A 10 4.58 -20.10 4.39
CA ASP A 10 5.07 -21.19 5.25
C ASP A 10 6.60 -21.18 5.43
N LYS A 11 7.31 -20.21 4.86
CA LYS A 11 8.78 -20.19 4.88
C LYS A 11 9.30 -18.90 5.49
N GLN A 12 10.28 -19.08 6.40
CA GLN A 12 10.92 -17.99 7.11
C GLN A 12 11.87 -17.21 6.18
N ILE A 13 11.30 -16.25 5.42
CA ILE A 13 12.09 -15.30 4.63
C ILE A 13 12.24 -14.03 5.45
N ARG A 14 13.48 -13.69 5.77
CA ARG A 14 13.79 -12.44 6.47
C ARG A 14 13.53 -11.27 5.56
N ARG A 15 12.95 -10.23 6.12
CA ARG A 15 12.61 -8.99 5.40
C ARG A 15 12.76 -7.77 6.30
N VAL A 16 12.91 -6.60 5.68
CA VAL A 16 12.95 -5.30 6.35
C VAL A 16 12.13 -4.30 5.55
N TRP A 17 11.43 -3.44 6.26
CA TRP A 17 10.67 -2.34 5.67
C TRP A 17 11.57 -1.10 5.59
N ASP A 18 11.64 -0.48 4.41
CA ASP A 18 12.29 0.83 4.21
C ASP A 18 11.20 1.91 4.30
N GLU A 19 11.25 2.70 5.39
CA GLU A 19 10.24 3.73 5.66
C GLU A 19 10.34 4.92 4.69
N LEU A 20 11.54 5.20 4.16
CA LEU A 20 11.74 6.33 3.25
C LEU A 20 11.24 6.03 1.84
N ARG A 21 11.42 4.79 1.39
CA ARG A 21 11.00 4.34 0.05
C ARG A 21 9.64 3.66 0.05
N GLU A 22 9.08 3.38 1.23
CA GLU A 22 7.83 2.63 1.42
C GLU A 22 7.83 1.27 0.71
N VAL A 23 8.96 0.54 0.75
CA VAL A 23 9.12 -0.77 0.12
C VAL A 23 9.65 -1.83 1.09
N TRP A 24 9.25 -3.09 0.86
CA TRP A 24 9.83 -4.24 1.54
C TRP A 24 11.05 -4.75 0.79
N TYR A 25 12.14 -4.96 1.52
CA TYR A 25 13.32 -5.68 1.05
C TYR A 25 13.38 -7.07 1.66
N PHE A 26 13.64 -8.07 0.84
CA PHE A 26 13.67 -9.49 1.20
C PHE A 26 15.08 -10.06 1.04
N SER A 27 15.47 -10.97 1.94
CA SER A 27 16.73 -11.69 1.84
C SER A 27 16.76 -12.59 0.59
N VAL A 28 17.63 -12.29 -0.36
CA VAL A 28 17.80 -13.09 -1.60
C VAL A 28 18.22 -14.52 -1.27
N ILE A 29 19.10 -14.68 -0.28
CA ILE A 29 19.61 -16.00 0.14
C ILE A 29 18.47 -16.87 0.68
N ASP A 30 17.55 -16.31 1.45
CA ASP A 30 16.43 -17.07 2.02
C ASP A 30 15.44 -17.49 0.91
N VAL A 31 15.22 -16.61 -0.07
CA VAL A 31 14.39 -16.91 -1.24
C VAL A 31 15.02 -18.00 -2.09
N VAL A 32 16.31 -17.90 -2.41
CA VAL A 32 17.05 -18.93 -3.14
C VAL A 32 17.00 -20.27 -2.41
N LYS A 33 17.22 -20.29 -1.08
CA LYS A 33 17.09 -21.50 -0.26
C LYS A 33 15.70 -22.14 -0.42
N THR A 34 14.67 -21.31 -0.39
CA THR A 34 13.27 -21.76 -0.50
C THR A 34 12.98 -22.36 -1.86
N LEU A 35 13.40 -21.68 -2.93
CA LEU A 35 13.08 -22.06 -4.31
C LEU A 35 13.93 -23.20 -4.84
N THR A 36 15.12 -23.41 -4.30
CA THR A 36 16.02 -24.47 -4.79
C THR A 36 16.06 -25.67 -3.85
N GLY A 37 15.79 -25.47 -2.56
CA GLY A 37 16.02 -26.47 -1.52
C GLY A 37 17.52 -26.77 -1.31
N SER A 38 18.40 -25.89 -1.80
CA SER A 38 19.85 -26.07 -1.67
C SER A 38 20.30 -26.10 -0.21
N SER A 39 21.16 -27.03 0.13
CA SER A 39 21.84 -27.08 1.43
C SER A 39 22.90 -25.98 1.58
N ILE A 40 23.36 -25.39 0.46
CA ILE A 40 24.39 -24.35 0.41
C ILE A 40 23.85 -23.14 -0.37
N PRO A 41 22.82 -22.44 0.13
CA PRO A 41 22.15 -21.37 -0.62
C PRO A 41 23.05 -20.15 -0.87
N LYS A 42 24.05 -19.89 -0.01
CA LYS A 42 25.04 -18.83 -0.21
C LYS A 42 25.90 -19.07 -1.46
N ARG A 43 26.35 -20.32 -1.67
CA ARG A 43 27.14 -20.68 -2.86
C ARG A 43 26.29 -20.61 -4.11
N TYR A 44 25.09 -21.17 -4.07
CA TYR A 44 24.15 -21.07 -5.18
C TYR A 44 23.90 -19.63 -5.60
N TRP A 45 23.66 -18.75 -4.63
CA TRP A 45 23.48 -17.33 -4.89
C TRP A 45 24.73 -16.66 -5.49
N ALA A 46 25.92 -16.98 -4.99
CA ALA A 46 27.15 -16.45 -5.53
C ALA A 46 27.37 -16.85 -7.01
N ASP A 47 27.05 -18.10 -7.36
CA ASP A 47 27.15 -18.59 -8.74
C ASP A 47 26.10 -17.94 -9.64
N LEU A 48 24.85 -17.83 -9.20
CA LEU A 48 23.77 -17.14 -9.92
C LEU A 48 24.10 -15.65 -10.14
N LYS A 49 24.62 -15.00 -9.09
CA LYS A 49 25.03 -13.58 -9.13
C LYS A 49 26.13 -13.35 -10.18
N ARG A 50 27.12 -14.26 -10.26
CA ARG A 50 28.18 -14.21 -11.26
C ARG A 50 27.62 -14.36 -12.66
N LYS A 51 26.71 -15.32 -12.87
CA LYS A 51 26.02 -15.53 -14.14
C LYS A 51 25.26 -14.30 -14.59
N LEU A 52 24.44 -13.72 -13.72
CA LEU A 52 23.67 -12.49 -14.00
C LEU A 52 24.57 -11.31 -14.36
N HIS A 53 25.72 -11.19 -13.69
CA HIS A 53 26.70 -10.15 -14.01
C HIS A 53 27.32 -10.37 -15.41
N THR A 54 27.69 -11.61 -15.73
CA THR A 54 28.27 -11.96 -17.06
C THR A 54 27.25 -11.75 -18.19
N GLU A 55 25.98 -11.98 -17.93
CA GLU A 55 24.88 -11.76 -18.89
C GLU A 55 24.46 -10.29 -19.01
N GLY A 56 25.11 -9.36 -18.30
CA GLY A 56 24.77 -7.93 -18.31
C GLY A 56 23.39 -7.63 -17.74
N SER A 57 22.90 -8.47 -16.84
CA SER A 57 21.56 -8.31 -16.27
C SER A 57 21.50 -7.14 -15.30
N GLN A 58 20.68 -6.14 -15.59
CA GLN A 58 20.40 -4.98 -14.69
C GLN A 58 19.81 -5.37 -13.33
N VAL A 59 19.32 -6.60 -13.18
CA VAL A 59 18.79 -7.11 -11.90
C VAL A 59 19.84 -7.07 -10.80
N TYR A 60 21.10 -7.29 -11.16
CA TYR A 60 22.22 -7.27 -10.22
C TYR A 60 22.42 -5.88 -9.59
N GLU A 61 22.26 -4.81 -10.36
CA GLU A 61 22.48 -3.44 -9.91
C GLU A 61 21.45 -2.98 -8.88
N ARG A 62 20.28 -3.64 -8.84
CA ARG A 62 19.18 -3.35 -7.90
C ARG A 62 19.27 -4.13 -6.58
N ILE A 63 20.31 -4.96 -6.40
CA ILE A 63 20.57 -5.68 -5.15
C ILE A 63 21.23 -4.73 -4.15
N VAL A 64 20.63 -4.63 -2.97
CA VAL A 64 21.14 -3.80 -1.87
C VAL A 64 21.63 -4.67 -0.71
N GLN A 65 22.63 -4.20 0.03
CA GLN A 65 23.09 -4.88 1.24
C GLN A 65 22.46 -4.26 2.48
N LEU A 66 21.70 -5.07 3.23
CA LEU A 66 21.03 -4.66 4.46
C LEU A 66 21.42 -5.58 5.62
N LYS A 67 21.48 -5.02 6.84
CA LYS A 67 21.75 -5.80 8.05
C LYS A 67 20.48 -6.49 8.53
N LEU A 68 20.38 -7.80 8.34
CA LEU A 68 19.26 -8.63 8.78
C LEU A 68 19.64 -9.48 10.00
N MET A 69 18.68 -9.66 10.91
CA MET A 69 18.81 -10.53 12.07
C MET A 69 18.97 -12.00 11.63
N ALA A 70 19.95 -12.68 12.18
CA ALA A 70 20.14 -14.13 11.98
C ALA A 70 19.61 -14.93 13.18
N PRO A 71 19.46 -16.26 13.07
CA PRO A 71 18.98 -17.11 14.17
C PRO A 71 19.82 -17.06 15.44
N ASP A 72 21.12 -16.71 15.32
CA ASP A 72 22.03 -16.52 16.44
C ASP A 72 21.86 -15.18 17.19
N GLY A 73 20.86 -14.38 16.81
CA GLY A 73 20.60 -13.06 17.39
C GLY A 73 21.49 -11.93 16.88
N LYS A 74 22.45 -12.21 15.99
CA LYS A 74 23.36 -11.19 15.42
C LYS A 74 22.82 -10.66 14.10
N LYS A 75 23.20 -9.43 13.75
CA LYS A 75 22.87 -8.81 12.46
C LYS A 75 24.01 -8.99 11.47
N TYR A 76 23.72 -9.56 10.31
CA TYR A 76 24.68 -9.75 9.22
C TYR A 76 24.27 -8.99 7.98
N SER A 77 25.25 -8.43 7.27
CA SER A 77 25.07 -7.88 5.94
C SER A 77 24.59 -8.99 5.00
N THR A 78 23.47 -8.73 4.34
CA THR A 78 22.75 -9.72 3.53
C THR A 78 22.28 -9.05 2.26
N ASP A 79 22.48 -9.71 1.11
CA ASP A 79 21.95 -9.25 -0.17
C ASP A 79 20.41 -9.30 -0.11
N CYS A 80 19.80 -8.17 -0.36
CA CYS A 80 18.36 -7.97 -0.32
C CYS A 80 17.87 -7.38 -1.64
N ALA A 81 16.63 -7.68 -1.97
CA ALA A 81 15.95 -7.17 -3.14
C ALA A 81 14.53 -6.76 -2.80
N ASP A 82 14.01 -5.75 -3.48
CA ASP A 82 12.59 -5.43 -3.49
C ASP A 82 11.78 -6.51 -4.22
N SER A 83 10.45 -6.41 -4.18
CA SER A 83 9.59 -7.43 -4.77
C SER A 83 9.75 -7.55 -6.29
N GLU A 84 9.93 -6.44 -7.00
CA GLU A 84 10.10 -6.44 -8.46
C GLU A 84 11.40 -7.15 -8.87
N THR A 85 12.51 -6.75 -8.26
CA THR A 85 13.83 -7.37 -8.48
C THR A 85 13.81 -8.85 -8.14
N LEU A 86 13.11 -9.20 -7.05
CA LEU A 86 12.96 -10.59 -6.63
C LEU A 86 12.16 -11.42 -7.61
N PHE A 87 11.09 -10.90 -8.18
CA PHE A 87 10.31 -11.59 -9.21
C PHE A 87 11.13 -11.86 -10.47
N ARG A 88 11.97 -10.91 -10.88
CA ARG A 88 12.91 -11.14 -11.98
C ARG A 88 13.95 -12.21 -11.65
N LEU A 89 14.53 -12.18 -10.43
CA LEU A 89 15.48 -13.21 -9.99
C LEU A 89 14.86 -14.60 -10.01
N ILE A 90 13.63 -14.75 -9.53
CA ILE A 90 12.94 -16.05 -9.49
C ILE A 90 12.77 -16.65 -10.88
N GLN A 91 12.53 -15.82 -11.90
CA GLN A 91 12.43 -16.29 -13.29
C GLN A 91 13.73 -16.90 -13.81
N THR A 92 14.89 -16.46 -13.30
CA THR A 92 16.21 -16.95 -13.71
C THR A 92 16.63 -18.23 -12.97
N VAL A 93 15.93 -18.62 -11.89
CA VAL A 93 16.27 -19.81 -11.11
C VAL A 93 15.81 -21.08 -11.83
N PRO A 94 16.74 -21.96 -12.31
CA PRO A 94 16.39 -23.21 -12.98
C PRO A 94 16.07 -24.30 -11.94
N SER A 95 14.91 -24.19 -11.29
CA SER A 95 14.48 -25.17 -10.26
C SER A 95 13.01 -25.52 -10.44
N HIS A 96 12.68 -26.81 -10.37
CA HIS A 96 11.29 -27.28 -10.35
C HIS A 96 10.49 -26.70 -9.18
N LYS A 97 11.13 -26.38 -8.06
CA LYS A 97 10.47 -25.72 -6.92
C LYS A 97 10.10 -24.26 -7.19
N ALA A 98 10.73 -23.63 -8.17
CA ALA A 98 10.37 -22.28 -8.60
C ALA A 98 9.20 -22.26 -9.60
N GLU A 99 8.87 -23.40 -10.21
CA GLU A 99 7.85 -23.50 -11.27
C GLU A 99 6.45 -23.03 -10.83
N PRO A 100 5.92 -23.43 -9.66
CA PRO A 100 4.62 -22.93 -9.22
C PRO A 100 4.57 -21.41 -9.12
N PHE A 101 5.69 -20.78 -8.76
CA PHE A 101 5.79 -19.34 -8.67
C PHE A 101 5.84 -18.66 -10.06
N LYS A 102 6.58 -19.26 -11.00
CA LYS A 102 6.63 -18.78 -12.39
C LYS A 102 5.26 -18.85 -13.05
N LEU A 103 4.52 -19.94 -12.83
CA LEU A 103 3.14 -20.09 -13.30
C LEU A 103 2.21 -19.04 -12.67
N TRP A 104 2.36 -18.77 -11.37
CA TRP A 104 1.61 -17.71 -10.71
C TRP A 104 1.90 -16.34 -11.31
N LEU A 105 3.18 -16.00 -11.57
CA LEU A 105 3.55 -14.74 -12.24
C LEU A 105 2.96 -14.63 -13.64
N ALA A 106 3.00 -15.71 -14.43
CA ALA A 106 2.40 -15.76 -15.75
C ALA A 106 0.88 -15.52 -15.69
N LYS A 107 0.20 -16.14 -14.71
CA LYS A 107 -1.23 -15.93 -14.45
C LYS A 107 -1.54 -14.48 -14.10
N VAL A 108 -0.79 -13.88 -13.17
CA VAL A 108 -0.98 -12.48 -12.75
C VAL A 108 -0.76 -11.53 -13.95
N GLY A 109 0.28 -11.78 -14.76
CA GLY A 109 0.51 -11.00 -15.98
C GLY A 109 -0.64 -11.13 -16.98
N HIS A 110 -1.15 -12.34 -17.19
CA HIS A 110 -2.29 -12.59 -18.07
C HIS A 110 -3.58 -11.90 -17.55
N GLU A 111 -3.87 -12.03 -16.26
CA GLU A 111 -5.01 -11.35 -15.63
C GLU A 111 -4.91 -9.83 -15.81
N ARG A 112 -3.70 -9.26 -15.69
CA ARG A 112 -3.48 -7.83 -15.92
C ARG A 112 -3.75 -7.40 -17.35
N ILE A 113 -3.34 -8.19 -18.33
CA ILE A 113 -3.66 -7.94 -19.76
C ILE A 113 -5.18 -7.97 -19.98
N GLN A 114 -5.89 -8.92 -19.38
CA GLN A 114 -7.34 -8.99 -19.45
C GLN A 114 -8.02 -7.79 -18.80
N GLU A 115 -7.49 -7.26 -17.69
CA GLU A 115 -8.00 -6.05 -17.04
C GLU A 115 -7.81 -4.78 -17.88
N ILE A 116 -6.76 -4.71 -18.69
CA ILE A 116 -6.57 -3.61 -19.66
C ILE A 116 -7.63 -3.66 -20.76
N ALA A 117 -7.96 -4.85 -21.23
CA ALA A 117 -8.99 -5.04 -22.25
C ALA A 117 -10.41 -4.87 -21.69
N ASP A 118 -10.62 -5.19 -20.43
CA ASP A 118 -11.92 -5.13 -19.73
C ASP A 118 -11.71 -4.56 -18.31
N PRO A 119 -11.75 -3.23 -18.13
CA PRO A 119 -11.50 -2.56 -16.86
C PRO A 119 -12.44 -2.97 -15.73
N GLU A 120 -13.67 -3.47 -16.03
CA GLU A 120 -14.61 -3.95 -15.02
C GLU A 120 -14.02 -5.09 -14.19
N ARG A 121 -13.16 -5.92 -14.76
CA ARG A 121 -12.45 -7.00 -14.05
C ARG A 121 -11.59 -6.49 -12.91
N SER A 122 -10.93 -5.35 -13.06
CA SER A 122 -10.11 -4.76 -11.98
C SER A 122 -10.97 -4.26 -10.83
N ILE A 123 -12.14 -3.69 -11.13
CA ILE A 123 -13.13 -3.25 -10.14
C ILE A 123 -13.68 -4.46 -9.37
N ASN A 124 -14.08 -5.49 -10.09
CA ASN A 124 -14.61 -6.73 -9.51
C ASN A 124 -13.55 -7.47 -8.68
N ARG A 125 -12.28 -7.46 -9.10
CA ARG A 125 -11.17 -7.99 -8.30
C ARG A 125 -10.97 -7.22 -7.00
N GLY A 126 -11.03 -5.89 -7.03
CA GLY A 126 -10.98 -5.05 -5.83
C GLY A 126 -12.11 -5.39 -4.86
N ARG A 127 -13.35 -5.45 -5.36
CA ARG A 127 -14.54 -5.85 -4.58
C ARG A 127 -14.38 -7.23 -3.94
N THR A 128 -13.97 -8.22 -4.73
CA THR A 128 -13.73 -9.59 -4.26
C THR A 128 -12.64 -9.64 -3.17
N ASN A 129 -11.58 -8.84 -3.28
CA ASN A 129 -10.54 -8.78 -2.27
C ASN A 129 -11.07 -8.24 -0.94
N TRP A 130 -11.87 -7.17 -0.93
CA TRP A 130 -12.50 -6.65 0.29
C TRP A 130 -13.49 -7.62 0.89
N GLN A 131 -14.28 -8.35 0.07
CA GLN A 131 -15.17 -9.43 0.55
C GLN A 131 -14.37 -10.53 1.26
N LYS A 132 -13.25 -11.00 0.67
CA LYS A 132 -12.34 -11.98 1.29
C LYS A 132 -11.73 -11.49 2.61
N LEU A 133 -11.57 -10.18 2.76
CA LEU A 133 -11.13 -9.55 4.01
C LEU A 133 -12.28 -9.33 5.02
N GLY A 134 -13.48 -9.85 4.73
CA GLY A 134 -14.64 -9.79 5.62
C GLY A 134 -15.34 -8.43 5.67
N ARG A 135 -15.17 -7.58 4.64
CA ARG A 135 -15.90 -6.32 4.55
C ARG A 135 -17.35 -6.57 4.14
N SER A 136 -18.28 -5.83 4.78
CA SER A 136 -19.69 -5.85 4.40
C SER A 136 -19.90 -5.21 3.03
N GLU A 137 -20.94 -5.61 2.33
CA GLU A 137 -21.28 -5.02 1.03
C GLU A 137 -21.51 -3.51 1.14
N LYS A 138 -22.16 -3.04 2.22
CA LYS A 138 -22.38 -1.63 2.50
C LYS A 138 -21.05 -0.87 2.62
N TRP A 139 -20.08 -1.42 3.36
CA TRP A 139 -18.76 -0.82 3.49
C TRP A 139 -18.04 -0.75 2.13
N ILE A 140 -18.13 -1.81 1.33
CA ILE A 140 -17.51 -1.86 -0.01
C ILE A 140 -18.09 -0.78 -0.92
N GLN A 141 -19.41 -0.61 -0.93
CA GLN A 141 -20.07 0.45 -1.70
C GLN A 141 -19.60 1.85 -1.29
N GLN A 142 -19.52 2.13 0.02
CA GLN A 142 -19.00 3.40 0.53
C GLN A 142 -17.54 3.63 0.15
N ARG A 143 -16.71 2.58 0.23
CA ARG A 143 -15.30 2.65 -0.15
C ARG A 143 -15.11 2.96 -1.63
N MET A 144 -15.92 2.34 -2.50
CA MET A 144 -15.92 2.57 -3.94
C MET A 144 -16.42 3.99 -4.28
N MET A 145 -17.49 4.44 -3.66
CA MET A 145 -18.00 5.80 -3.84
C MET A 145 -16.97 6.86 -3.39
N GLY A 146 -16.31 6.64 -2.24
CA GLY A 146 -15.24 7.52 -1.79
C GLY A 146 -14.04 7.54 -2.74
N GLN A 147 -13.75 6.43 -3.43
CA GLN A 147 -12.71 6.40 -4.46
C GLN A 147 -13.07 7.27 -5.67
N GLU A 148 -14.33 7.21 -6.10
CA GLU A 148 -14.83 8.04 -7.21
C GLU A 148 -14.79 9.54 -6.88
N ILE A 149 -15.22 9.93 -5.66
CA ILE A 149 -15.13 11.31 -5.19
C ILE A 149 -13.67 11.80 -5.21
N ARG A 150 -12.76 10.96 -4.72
CA ARG A 150 -11.34 11.28 -4.74
C ARG A 150 -10.78 11.42 -6.14
N ASN A 151 -11.14 10.54 -7.07
CA ASN A 151 -10.68 10.62 -8.45
C ASN A 151 -11.10 11.97 -9.06
N LYS A 152 -12.35 12.38 -8.88
CA LYS A 152 -12.84 13.68 -9.38
C LYS A 152 -12.08 14.87 -8.79
N LEU A 153 -11.71 14.82 -7.50
CA LEU A 153 -10.89 15.86 -6.87
C LEU A 153 -9.46 15.86 -7.43
N THR A 154 -8.84 14.70 -7.58
CA THR A 154 -7.48 14.61 -8.12
C THR A 154 -7.43 14.97 -9.60
N ASP A 155 -8.48 14.67 -10.36
CA ASP A 155 -8.61 15.11 -11.76
C ASP A 155 -8.74 16.64 -11.83
N TYR A 156 -9.54 17.24 -10.93
CA TYR A 156 -9.61 18.69 -10.82
C TYR A 156 -8.22 19.29 -10.60
N TRP A 157 -7.48 18.81 -9.61
CA TRP A 157 -6.11 19.27 -9.33
C TRP A 157 -5.18 19.13 -10.53
N LYS A 158 -5.23 17.99 -11.23
CA LYS A 158 -4.41 17.72 -12.42
C LYS A 158 -4.62 18.77 -13.52
N TYR A 159 -5.88 19.21 -13.73
CA TYR A 159 -6.21 20.22 -14.72
C TYR A 159 -6.01 21.66 -14.24
N HIS A 160 -5.67 21.85 -12.94
CA HIS A 160 -5.49 23.15 -12.30
C HIS A 160 -4.10 23.26 -11.65
N GLU A 161 -3.06 22.95 -12.44
CA GLU A 161 -1.63 23.20 -12.16
C GLU A 161 -1.00 22.38 -11.02
N ILE A 162 -1.65 21.34 -10.51
CA ILE A 162 -1.03 20.38 -9.58
C ILE A 162 -0.38 19.28 -10.40
N THR A 163 0.95 19.24 -10.46
CA THR A 163 1.70 18.35 -11.37
C THR A 163 2.58 17.33 -10.65
N LYS A 164 3.01 17.63 -9.41
CA LYS A 164 3.94 16.78 -8.66
C LYS A 164 3.22 15.87 -7.68
N GLU A 165 3.61 14.61 -7.61
CA GLU A 165 3.05 13.64 -6.65
C GLU A 165 3.06 14.13 -5.20
N GLN A 166 4.12 14.86 -4.81
CA GLN A 166 4.24 15.43 -3.48
C GLN A 166 3.15 16.47 -3.18
N GLU A 167 2.71 17.25 -4.17
CA GLU A 167 1.64 18.23 -4.02
C GLU A 167 0.30 17.57 -3.72
N TYR A 168 -0.02 16.46 -4.41
CA TYR A 168 -1.21 15.65 -4.11
C TYR A 168 -1.18 15.09 -2.69
N ALA A 169 -0.01 14.65 -2.23
CA ALA A 169 0.14 14.12 -0.87
C ALA A 169 -0.07 15.22 0.18
N ILE A 170 0.48 16.43 -0.04
CA ILE A 170 0.33 17.58 0.85
C ILE A 170 -1.13 18.02 0.90
N LEU A 171 -1.79 18.22 -0.24
CA LEU A 171 -3.21 18.61 -0.30
C LEU A 171 -4.10 17.57 0.38
N THR A 172 -3.85 16.29 0.14
CA THR A 172 -4.56 15.20 0.81
C THR A 172 -4.40 15.26 2.32
N ASN A 173 -3.19 15.54 2.81
CA ASN A 173 -2.93 15.62 4.25
C ASN A 173 -3.57 16.87 4.87
N ILE A 174 -3.62 18.00 4.16
CA ILE A 174 -4.35 19.21 4.60
C ILE A 174 -5.82 18.88 4.80
N ILE A 175 -6.50 18.35 3.79
CA ILE A 175 -7.93 17.98 3.88
C ILE A 175 -8.15 17.01 5.03
N HIS A 176 -7.30 15.98 5.14
CA HIS A 176 -7.43 14.96 6.19
C HIS A 176 -7.24 15.55 7.58
N SER A 177 -6.22 16.38 7.77
CA SER A 177 -5.91 17.00 9.06
C SER A 177 -7.02 17.97 9.52
N GLU A 178 -7.65 18.66 8.58
CA GLU A 178 -8.75 19.57 8.92
C GLU A 178 -9.97 18.80 9.43
N TRP A 179 -10.44 17.76 8.73
CA TRP A 179 -11.63 17.05 9.16
C TRP A 179 -11.39 16.09 10.33
N ALA A 180 -10.22 15.43 10.39
CA ALA A 180 -9.91 14.40 11.37
C ALA A 180 -9.22 14.93 12.65
N GLU A 181 -8.67 16.17 12.61
CA GLU A 181 -7.80 16.78 13.62
C GLU A 181 -6.52 15.98 13.90
N VAL A 182 -6.14 15.10 12.98
CA VAL A 182 -4.89 14.34 12.98
C VAL A 182 -4.38 14.20 11.55
N THR A 183 -3.06 14.13 11.38
CA THR A 183 -2.47 13.86 10.07
C THR A 183 -2.78 12.42 9.62
N VAL A 184 -2.63 12.15 8.32
CA VAL A 184 -2.74 10.78 7.77
C VAL A 184 -1.81 9.82 8.51
N LYS A 185 -0.57 10.26 8.84
CA LYS A 185 0.40 9.44 9.57
C LYS A 185 -0.09 9.13 10.99
N GLN A 186 -0.52 10.14 11.73
CA GLN A 186 -1.06 9.97 13.09
C GLN A 186 -2.31 9.08 13.09
N HIS A 187 -3.19 9.22 12.09
CA HIS A 187 -4.37 8.36 11.99
C HIS A 187 -3.99 6.89 11.72
N LYS A 188 -2.96 6.64 10.89
CA LYS A 188 -2.39 5.29 10.73
C LYS A 188 -1.84 4.76 12.06
N GLU A 189 -1.14 5.57 12.83
CA GLU A 189 -0.59 5.21 14.15
C GLU A 189 -1.72 4.86 15.14
N ILE A 190 -2.78 5.67 15.21
CA ILE A 190 -3.97 5.39 16.04
C ILE A 190 -4.58 4.02 15.69
N LYS A 191 -4.61 3.67 14.41
CA LYS A 191 -5.13 2.37 13.94
C LYS A 191 -4.11 1.23 14.00
N GLY A 192 -2.87 1.47 14.46
CA GLY A 192 -1.80 0.46 14.48
C GLY A 192 -1.33 0.00 13.11
N LEU A 193 -1.46 0.86 12.08
CA LEU A 193 -1.07 0.58 10.71
C LEU A 193 0.39 0.97 10.47
N LYS A 194 1.06 0.25 9.55
CA LYS A 194 2.41 0.58 9.07
C LYS A 194 2.35 1.01 7.60
N SER A 195 2.33 0.03 6.70
CA SER A 195 2.33 0.22 5.24
C SER A 195 0.95 0.08 4.59
N GLN A 196 -0.07 -0.24 5.39
CA GLN A 196 -1.42 -0.49 4.89
C GLN A 196 -2.08 0.81 4.43
N ASN A 197 -3.02 0.69 3.48
CA ASN A 197 -3.85 1.81 3.08
C ASN A 197 -4.80 2.18 4.22
N LEU A 198 -4.72 3.43 4.69
CA LEU A 198 -5.55 3.91 5.81
C LEU A 198 -7.06 3.71 5.54
N ARG A 199 -7.53 4.02 4.33
CA ARG A 199 -8.95 3.93 3.98
C ARG A 199 -9.51 2.52 4.04
N ASP A 200 -8.69 1.51 3.79
CA ASP A 200 -9.10 0.10 3.88
C ASP A 200 -9.27 -0.37 5.34
N HIS A 201 -8.86 0.46 6.30
CA HIS A 201 -8.99 0.24 7.74
C HIS A 201 -9.89 1.27 8.44
N MET A 202 -10.54 2.15 7.69
CA MET A 202 -11.52 3.10 8.20
C MET A 202 -12.88 2.43 8.46
N THR A 203 -13.58 2.91 9.49
CA THR A 203 -15.00 2.60 9.73
C THR A 203 -15.89 3.27 8.68
N ASP A 204 -17.15 2.87 8.61
CA ASP A 204 -18.15 3.50 7.74
C ASP A 204 -18.21 5.03 7.95
N ALA A 205 -18.23 5.47 9.21
CA ALA A 205 -18.28 6.90 9.54
C ALA A 205 -17.03 7.63 9.06
N GLU A 206 -15.85 7.09 9.31
CA GLU A 206 -14.59 7.69 8.84
C GLU A 206 -14.53 7.79 7.31
N LEU A 207 -15.03 6.78 6.57
CA LEU A 207 -15.11 6.83 5.12
C LEU A 207 -16.07 7.93 4.63
N ILE A 208 -17.22 8.10 5.29
CA ILE A 208 -18.20 9.12 4.94
C ILE A 208 -17.62 10.53 5.16
N PHE A 209 -17.00 10.79 6.31
CA PHE A 209 -16.42 12.11 6.59
C PHE A 209 -15.21 12.41 5.70
N THR A 210 -14.41 11.41 5.35
CA THR A 210 -13.34 11.55 4.34
C THR A 210 -13.93 11.95 2.99
N ALA A 211 -14.99 11.26 2.54
CA ALA A 211 -15.65 11.55 1.26
C ALA A 211 -16.31 12.93 1.26
N LEU A 212 -16.93 13.33 2.37
CA LEU A 212 -17.53 14.66 2.53
C LEU A 212 -16.47 15.76 2.44
N ALA A 213 -15.33 15.60 3.11
CA ALA A 213 -14.23 16.55 3.06
C ALA A 213 -13.68 16.70 1.63
N GLU A 214 -13.46 15.61 0.92
CA GLU A 214 -12.96 15.61 -0.46
C GLU A 214 -13.98 16.19 -1.44
N LEU A 215 -15.27 15.86 -1.29
CA LEU A 215 -16.35 16.46 -2.08
C LEU A 215 -16.42 17.97 -1.86
N SER A 216 -16.51 18.41 -0.60
CA SER A 216 -16.59 19.82 -0.25
C SER A 216 -15.39 20.61 -0.75
N THR A 217 -14.19 20.03 -0.65
CA THR A 217 -12.96 20.65 -1.21
C THR A 217 -13.10 20.88 -2.71
N ARG A 218 -13.58 19.88 -3.45
CA ARG A 218 -13.75 20.01 -4.90
C ARG A 218 -14.78 21.08 -5.25
N GLU A 219 -15.94 21.08 -4.59
CA GLU A 219 -16.99 22.07 -4.86
C GLU A 219 -16.51 23.49 -4.56
N VAL A 220 -15.76 23.70 -3.45
CA VAL A 220 -15.15 25.00 -3.10
C VAL A 220 -14.13 25.39 -4.18
N ALA A 221 -13.19 24.48 -4.50
CA ALA A 221 -12.16 24.74 -5.51
C ALA A 221 -12.76 25.13 -6.88
N GLN A 222 -13.82 24.45 -7.29
CA GLN A 222 -14.54 24.74 -8.54
C GLN A 222 -15.25 26.11 -8.50
N SER A 223 -15.90 26.44 -7.37
CA SER A 223 -16.59 27.72 -7.19
C SER A 223 -15.62 28.90 -7.21
N GLU A 224 -14.44 28.73 -6.61
CA GLU A 224 -13.40 29.75 -6.51
C GLU A 224 -12.45 29.72 -7.72
N LYS A 225 -12.59 28.73 -8.62
CA LYS A 225 -11.70 28.48 -9.76
C LYS A 225 -10.24 28.35 -9.32
N ALA A 226 -10.01 27.66 -8.21
CA ALA A 226 -8.71 27.52 -7.57
C ALA A 226 -7.69 26.85 -8.50
N THR A 227 -6.51 27.46 -8.64
CA THR A 227 -5.38 26.96 -9.42
C THR A 227 -4.10 26.93 -8.57
N GLY A 228 -3.17 26.06 -8.93
CA GLY A 228 -1.91 25.92 -8.21
C GLY A 228 -2.07 25.44 -6.77
N MET A 229 -0.94 25.37 -6.07
CA MET A 229 -0.87 24.74 -4.76
C MET A 229 -1.58 25.53 -3.65
N GLU A 230 -1.43 26.85 -3.63
CA GLU A 230 -1.90 27.71 -2.55
C GLU A 230 -3.43 27.76 -2.48
N GLU A 231 -4.08 28.05 -3.61
CA GLU A 231 -5.54 28.17 -3.70
C GLU A 231 -6.21 26.82 -3.46
N ASN A 232 -5.66 25.72 -4.00
CA ASN A 232 -6.17 24.36 -3.73
C ASN A 232 -5.95 23.92 -2.28
N ALA A 233 -4.89 24.39 -1.61
CA ALA A 233 -4.69 24.16 -0.18
C ALA A 233 -5.75 24.90 0.66
N GLU A 234 -6.10 26.14 0.28
CA GLU A 234 -7.16 26.88 0.98
C GLU A 234 -8.52 26.21 0.77
N ALA A 235 -8.88 25.86 -0.46
CA ALA A 235 -10.09 25.06 -0.73
C ALA A 235 -10.12 23.77 0.09
N GLY A 236 -8.95 23.12 0.26
CA GLY A 236 -8.78 21.93 1.10
C GLY A 236 -9.08 22.18 2.59
N ARG A 237 -8.61 23.33 3.12
CA ARG A 237 -8.93 23.72 4.51
C ARG A 237 -10.41 23.99 4.68
N VAL A 238 -11.04 24.72 3.77
CA VAL A 238 -12.47 25.04 3.82
C VAL A 238 -13.30 23.75 3.73
N GLY A 239 -13.02 22.89 2.73
CA GLY A 239 -13.74 21.62 2.56
C GLY A 239 -13.55 20.65 3.74
N GLY A 240 -12.33 20.58 4.28
CA GLY A 240 -12.04 19.81 5.48
C GLY A 240 -12.79 20.33 6.71
N ARG A 241 -12.88 21.66 6.87
CA ARG A 241 -13.62 22.30 7.98
C ARG A 241 -15.11 22.01 7.92
N ILE A 242 -15.73 22.04 6.74
CA ILE A 242 -17.15 21.65 6.56
C ILE A 242 -17.39 20.23 7.09
N ALA A 243 -16.54 19.29 6.74
CA ALA A 243 -16.65 17.93 7.24
C ALA A 243 -16.36 17.81 8.74
N LYS A 244 -15.42 18.61 9.28
CA LYS A 244 -15.14 18.69 10.71
C LYS A 244 -16.36 19.15 11.49
N ASP A 245 -17.00 20.23 11.05
CA ASP A 245 -18.17 20.78 11.76
C ASP A 245 -19.31 19.76 11.82
N ALA A 246 -19.57 19.06 10.71
CA ALA A 246 -20.54 17.97 10.68
C ALA A 246 -20.13 16.79 11.59
N ARG A 247 -18.83 16.42 11.62
CA ARG A 247 -18.32 15.39 12.53
C ARG A 247 -18.50 15.78 14.00
N VAL A 248 -18.10 16.98 14.36
CA VAL A 248 -18.20 17.47 15.74
C VAL A 248 -19.66 17.51 16.19
N ALA A 249 -20.57 17.97 15.32
CA ALA A 249 -22.00 17.96 15.60
C ALA A 249 -22.53 16.53 15.85
N LEU A 250 -22.11 15.54 15.04
CA LEU A 250 -22.47 14.14 15.24
C LEU A 250 -21.91 13.59 16.56
N GLU A 251 -20.61 13.80 16.82
CA GLU A 251 -19.96 13.34 18.05
C GLU A 251 -20.63 13.91 19.30
N SER A 252 -20.99 15.21 19.28
CA SER A 252 -21.71 15.89 20.35
C SER A 252 -23.08 15.26 20.64
N LYS A 253 -23.81 14.83 19.61
CA LYS A 253 -25.14 14.22 19.76
C LYS A 253 -25.09 12.75 20.16
N THR A 254 -24.06 12.03 19.74
CA THR A 254 -23.97 10.58 19.95
C THR A 254 -23.06 10.17 21.09
N GLY A 255 -22.20 11.08 21.56
CA GLY A 255 -21.13 10.79 22.54
C GLY A 255 -20.03 9.85 22.01
N LYS A 256 -20.03 9.54 20.71
CA LYS A 256 -19.08 8.59 20.10
C LYS A 256 -18.10 9.33 19.18
N LYS A 257 -16.80 9.07 19.36
CA LYS A 257 -15.79 9.60 18.47
C LYS A 257 -15.83 8.89 17.11
N VAL A 258 -15.71 9.66 16.03
CA VAL A 258 -15.63 9.14 14.66
C VAL A 258 -14.24 8.59 14.41
N VAL A 259 -13.19 9.40 14.66
CA VAL A 259 -11.80 8.92 14.56
C VAL A 259 -11.53 7.94 15.69
N SER A 260 -11.18 6.71 15.33
CA SER A 260 -11.12 5.60 16.29
C SER A 260 -9.96 4.64 16.01
N PRO A 261 -9.49 3.88 17.02
CA PRO A 261 -8.48 2.86 16.83
C PRO A 261 -9.00 1.58 16.13
N ILE A 262 -10.30 1.51 15.86
CA ILE A 262 -10.90 0.36 15.17
C ILE A 262 -10.24 0.20 13.80
N ASN A 263 -9.70 -0.99 13.58
CA ASN A 263 -9.07 -1.37 12.31
C ASN A 263 -9.54 -2.75 11.87
N TYR A 264 -9.10 -3.16 10.69
CA TYR A 264 -9.43 -4.47 10.13
C TYR A 264 -8.16 -5.32 9.91
N LEU A 265 -7.16 -5.18 10.77
CA LEU A 265 -6.01 -6.07 10.80
C LEU A 265 -6.45 -7.46 11.27
N SER A 266 -5.91 -8.51 10.67
CA SER A 266 -6.16 -9.87 11.15
C SER A 266 -5.61 -10.03 12.57
N HIS A 267 -6.29 -10.77 13.44
CA HIS A 267 -5.91 -11.01 14.86
C HIS A 267 -4.47 -11.51 15.05
N SER A 268 -3.88 -12.17 14.02
CA SER A 268 -2.47 -12.58 14.03
C SER A 268 -1.48 -11.42 13.93
N GLN A 269 -1.90 -10.25 13.44
CA GLN A 269 -1.06 -9.05 13.34
C GLN A 269 -1.12 -8.19 14.60
N THR A 270 -2.23 -8.21 15.33
CA THR A 270 -2.44 -7.41 16.54
C THR A 270 -1.56 -7.89 17.71
N LYS A 271 -1.20 -9.17 17.79
CA LYS A 271 -0.34 -9.75 18.85
C LYS A 271 1.16 -9.44 18.71
N LYS A 272 1.62 -8.82 17.63
CA LYS A 272 3.03 -8.49 17.37
C LYS A 272 3.41 -7.03 17.64
N ILE A 273 2.48 -6.21 18.13
CA ILE A 273 2.68 -4.77 18.38
C ILE A 273 2.81 -4.44 19.89
N LYS A 274 2.89 -5.48 20.75
CA LYS A 274 3.23 -5.30 22.18
C LYS A 274 4.71 -5.57 22.43
#